data_2406ac787537052693b9543d2a822c37
#
_entry.id   2406ac787537052693b9543d2a822c37
#
_cell.length_a   1.000
_cell.length_b   1.000
_cell.length_c   1.000
_cell.angle_alpha   90.00
_cell.angle_beta   90.00
_cell.angle_gamma   90.00
#
_symmetry.space_group_name_H-M   'P 1'
#
loop_
_entity.id
_entity.type
_entity.pdbx_description
1 polymer ?
#
loop_
_entity_poly.entity_id
_entity_poly.type
_entity_poly.pdbx_seq_one_letter_code
_entity_poly.pdbx_strand_id
1 'polypeptide(L)'
;KGKWEPPTAIEGGLCTEYEEGACSFAPDGKTMYLTRCTFDADYPRYAEICTSTRSDASWSAPQLLQISKDTLSSYAHPAMSPDGQWIYFVSDMPGGMGGLDIWRIALTEHGLGGAENMGEPINTPGNEMFPTFRPNGELYFSSDGHPGMGGLDIFKALCDSTGKWTVENLKYPMNSNGDDFGMTFEGLHNRGYFSTSRGDARGWDHIMSFEC
;
A
#
# COMPACT_ATOMS: atom_id res chain seq x y z
N LYS A 1 16.41 -24.95 -2.02
CA LYS A 1 14.98 -24.60 -2.11
C LYS A 1 14.48 -24.60 -0.68
N GLY A 2 14.30 -23.43 -0.07
CA GLY A 2 13.70 -23.28 1.25
C GLY A 2 12.25 -23.77 1.24
N LYS A 3 11.80 -24.35 2.34
CA LYS A 3 10.37 -24.59 2.58
C LYS A 3 9.81 -23.34 3.23
N TRP A 4 8.60 -22.95 2.84
CA TRP A 4 7.83 -21.98 3.58
C TRP A 4 7.52 -22.55 4.96
N GLU A 5 7.76 -21.75 5.99
CA GLU A 5 7.34 -22.07 7.35
C GLU A 5 5.91 -21.56 7.58
N PRO A 6 5.15 -22.18 8.49
CA PRO A 6 3.87 -21.64 8.89
C PRO A 6 4.02 -20.19 9.40
N PRO A 7 3.06 -19.30 9.12
CA PRO A 7 3.11 -17.94 9.66
C PRO A 7 3.07 -17.97 11.20
N THR A 8 3.86 -17.09 11.80
CA THR A 8 3.88 -16.87 13.25
C THR A 8 3.53 -15.43 13.55
N ALA A 9 2.85 -15.20 14.67
CA ALA A 9 2.56 -13.84 15.10
C ALA A 9 3.86 -13.06 15.36
N ILE A 10 3.84 -11.76 15.00
CA ILE A 10 4.95 -10.86 15.29
C ILE A 10 5.02 -10.64 16.81
N GLU A 11 6.23 -10.73 17.38
CA GLU A 11 6.43 -10.49 18.81
C GLU A 11 6.21 -9.02 19.17
N GLY A 12 5.55 -8.80 20.33
CA GLY A 12 5.24 -7.48 20.86
C GLY A 12 3.75 -7.17 20.83
N GLY A 13 3.41 -5.88 20.88
CA GLY A 13 2.02 -5.40 20.94
C GLY A 13 1.38 -5.12 19.58
N LEU A 14 1.99 -5.55 18.47
CA LEU A 14 1.54 -5.19 17.12
C LEU A 14 0.20 -5.85 16.76
N CYS A 15 0.07 -7.14 17.06
CA CYS A 15 -1.17 -7.87 16.79
C CYS A 15 -2.24 -7.50 17.82
N THR A 16 -3.38 -7.02 17.37
CA THR A 16 -4.50 -6.59 18.21
C THR A 16 -5.72 -7.49 18.01
N GLU A 17 -6.87 -7.12 18.53
CA GLU A 17 -8.15 -7.77 18.24
C GLU A 17 -8.75 -7.37 16.88
N TYR A 18 -8.11 -6.40 16.23
CA TYR A 18 -8.50 -5.91 14.91
C TYR A 18 -7.72 -6.62 13.80
N GLU A 19 -8.07 -6.33 12.56
CA GLU A 19 -7.36 -6.86 11.38
C GLU A 19 -6.25 -5.90 10.99
N GLU A 20 -5.01 -6.33 11.10
CA GLU A 20 -3.84 -5.63 10.61
C GLU A 20 -3.48 -6.12 9.20
N GLY A 21 -3.23 -5.18 8.30
CA GLY A 21 -2.89 -5.48 6.90
C GLY A 21 -1.80 -4.56 6.37
N ALA A 22 -1.61 -4.54 5.09
CA ALA A 22 -0.62 -3.81 4.30
C ALA A 22 0.26 -2.84 5.10
N CYS A 23 1.55 -3.09 5.15
CA CYS A 23 2.49 -2.28 5.93
C CYS A 23 3.67 -1.78 5.09
N SER A 24 4.30 -0.72 5.56
CA SER A 24 5.53 -0.16 5.02
C SER A 24 6.47 0.28 6.14
N PHE A 25 7.76 0.25 5.88
CA PHE A 25 8.78 0.60 6.87
C PHE A 25 9.43 1.93 6.52
N ALA A 26 9.72 2.73 7.54
CA ALA A 26 10.63 3.86 7.39
C ALA A 26 12.04 3.37 7.02
N PRO A 27 12.87 4.21 6.36
CA PRO A 27 14.22 3.82 5.95
C PRO A 27 15.14 3.38 7.11
N ASP A 28 14.82 3.80 8.34
CA ASP A 28 15.54 3.40 9.55
C ASP A 28 15.25 1.96 10.00
N GLY A 29 14.22 1.32 9.42
CA GLY A 29 13.76 -0.01 9.78
C GLY A 29 13.18 -0.13 11.20
N LYS A 30 12.95 0.99 11.88
CA LYS A 30 12.47 1.04 13.28
C LYS A 30 11.03 1.52 13.40
N THR A 31 10.51 2.18 12.37
CA THR A 31 9.13 2.63 12.31
C THR A 31 8.37 1.87 11.23
N MET A 32 7.25 1.32 11.59
CA MET A 32 6.30 0.67 10.68
C MET A 32 5.04 1.52 10.59
N TYR A 33 4.55 1.68 9.39
CA TYR A 33 3.21 2.18 9.08
C TYR A 33 2.38 1.00 8.61
N LEU A 34 1.19 0.84 9.14
CA LEU A 34 0.33 -0.30 8.81
C LEU A 34 -1.14 0.11 8.73
N THR A 35 -1.89 -0.62 7.93
CA THR A 35 -3.34 -0.53 7.90
C THR A 35 -3.90 -1.34 9.07
N ARG A 36 -4.87 -0.76 9.79
CA ARG A 36 -5.69 -1.46 10.76
C ARG A 36 -7.15 -1.27 10.39
N CYS A 37 -7.89 -2.35 10.21
CA CYS A 37 -9.32 -2.30 9.99
C CYS A 37 -10.03 -2.40 11.33
N THR A 38 -10.74 -1.34 11.71
CA THR A 38 -11.57 -1.31 12.93
C THR A 38 -13.02 -1.46 12.53
N PHE A 39 -13.75 -2.23 13.31
CA PHE A 39 -15.19 -2.33 13.18
C PHE A 39 -15.84 -1.63 14.36
N ASP A 40 -16.48 -0.50 14.09
CA ASP A 40 -17.30 0.21 15.04
C ASP A 40 -18.70 0.39 14.43
N ALA A 41 -19.75 -0.06 15.14
CA ALA A 41 -21.11 0.01 14.65
C ALA A 41 -21.63 1.45 14.52
N ASP A 42 -21.08 2.38 15.32
CA ASP A 42 -21.48 3.79 15.34
C ASP A 42 -20.60 4.66 14.40
N TYR A 43 -19.43 4.15 14.02
CA TYR A 43 -18.48 4.82 13.13
C TYR A 43 -17.94 3.79 12.14
N PRO A 44 -18.60 3.65 10.97
CA PRO A 44 -18.17 2.68 9.96
C PRO A 44 -16.87 3.15 9.26
N ARG A 45 -15.81 3.29 10.03
CA ARG A 45 -14.48 3.50 9.52
C ARG A 45 -13.91 2.14 9.18
N TYR A 46 -13.68 1.91 7.90
CA TYR A 46 -13.23 0.61 7.40
C TYR A 46 -11.74 0.39 7.62
N ALA A 47 -10.92 1.44 7.49
CA ALA A 47 -9.49 1.31 7.66
C ALA A 47 -8.85 2.60 8.20
N GLU A 48 -7.80 2.42 9.00
CA GLU A 48 -6.98 3.48 9.59
C GLU A 48 -5.49 3.15 9.36
N ILE A 49 -4.66 4.19 9.24
CA ILE A 49 -3.22 4.01 9.25
C ILE A 49 -2.71 4.22 10.67
N CYS A 50 -1.96 3.24 11.15
CA CYS A 50 -1.29 3.28 12.43
C CYS A 50 0.23 3.26 12.26
N THR A 51 0.93 3.71 13.29
CA THR A 51 2.38 3.57 13.42
C THR A 51 2.73 2.63 14.56
N SER A 52 3.79 1.86 14.39
CA SER A 52 4.41 1.09 15.46
C SER A 52 5.92 1.29 15.40
N THR A 53 6.56 1.32 16.55
CA THR A 53 8.00 1.48 16.66
C THR A 53 8.64 0.23 17.23
N ARG A 54 9.85 -0.08 16.76
CA ARG A 54 10.60 -1.24 17.22
C ARG A 54 11.67 -0.81 18.22
N SER A 55 11.66 -1.45 19.38
CA SER A 55 12.77 -1.42 20.33
C SER A 55 13.27 -2.84 20.54
N ASP A 56 14.56 -3.08 20.37
CA ASP A 56 15.18 -4.41 20.40
C ASP A 56 14.50 -5.38 19.40
N ALA A 57 13.86 -6.45 19.90
CA ALA A 57 13.22 -7.46 19.06
C ALA A 57 11.70 -7.30 18.94
N SER A 58 11.08 -6.36 19.66
CA SER A 58 9.62 -6.26 19.74
C SER A 58 9.08 -4.95 19.17
N TRP A 59 7.84 -5.01 18.66
CA TRP A 59 7.09 -3.88 18.15
C TRP A 59 6.12 -3.33 19.21
N SER A 60 5.96 -2.01 19.27
CA SER A 60 4.97 -1.37 20.14
C SER A 60 3.54 -1.64 19.67
N ALA A 61 2.57 -1.42 20.55
CA ALA A 61 1.17 -1.37 20.14
C ALA A 61 0.96 -0.27 19.08
N PRO A 62 0.11 -0.52 18.05
CA PRO A 62 -0.17 0.44 17.01
C PRO A 62 -0.78 1.73 17.57
N GLN A 63 -0.29 2.87 17.10
CA GLN A 63 -0.80 4.19 17.42
C GLN A 63 -1.43 4.81 16.17
N LEU A 64 -2.64 5.34 16.29
CA LEU A 64 -3.31 6.00 15.17
C LEU A 64 -2.46 7.15 14.61
N LEU A 65 -2.22 7.14 13.30
CA LEU A 65 -1.63 8.25 12.57
C LEU A 65 -2.75 9.18 12.08
N GLN A 66 -2.91 10.33 12.72
CA GLN A 66 -3.99 11.27 12.39
C GLN A 66 -3.66 12.03 11.10
N ILE A 67 -4.05 11.46 9.95
CA ILE A 67 -3.81 12.05 8.62
C ILE A 67 -4.75 13.23 8.37
N SER A 68 -6.01 13.12 8.75
CA SER A 68 -7.04 14.13 8.54
C SER A 68 -7.98 14.22 9.75
N LYS A 69 -8.73 15.29 9.81
CA LYS A 69 -9.86 15.44 10.76
C LYS A 69 -11.13 14.73 10.26
N ASP A 70 -11.14 14.32 9.00
CA ASP A 70 -12.25 13.53 8.46
C ASP A 70 -12.23 12.13 9.06
N THR A 71 -13.34 11.78 9.70
CA THR A 71 -13.53 10.50 10.40
C THR A 71 -14.43 9.54 9.63
N LEU A 72 -14.91 9.92 8.45
CA LEU A 72 -15.82 9.12 7.65
C LEU A 72 -15.11 8.36 6.53
N SER A 73 -13.93 8.84 6.12
CA SER A 73 -13.14 8.22 5.06
C SER A 73 -12.21 7.13 5.59
N SER A 74 -11.90 6.17 4.73
CA SER A 74 -10.90 5.14 4.98
C SER A 74 -9.50 5.64 4.62
N TYR A 75 -8.51 5.19 5.37
CA TYR A 75 -7.08 5.45 5.15
C TYR A 75 -6.33 4.12 5.24
N ALA A 76 -5.74 3.67 4.13
CA ALA A 76 -5.17 2.33 4.04
C ALA A 76 -3.89 2.29 3.20
N HIS A 77 -3.28 1.13 3.15
CA HIS A 77 -2.15 0.76 2.29
C HIS A 77 -1.01 1.79 2.32
N PRO A 78 -0.42 2.07 3.48
CA PRO A 78 0.67 3.03 3.58
C PRO A 78 1.91 2.55 2.83
N ALA A 79 2.57 3.46 2.12
CA ALA A 79 3.85 3.23 1.44
C ALA A 79 4.80 4.39 1.70
N MET A 80 5.93 4.12 2.34
CA MET A 80 6.96 5.11 2.60
C MET A 80 7.76 5.38 1.34
N SER A 81 7.99 6.66 1.01
CA SER A 81 8.92 7.03 -0.05
C SER A 81 10.35 6.65 0.31
N PRO A 82 11.22 6.33 -0.67
CA PRO A 82 12.59 5.89 -0.41
C PRO A 82 13.46 6.90 0.36
N ASP A 83 13.15 8.19 0.23
CA ASP A 83 13.83 9.28 0.96
C ASP A 83 13.30 9.48 2.38
N GLY A 84 12.22 8.77 2.76
CA GLY A 84 11.60 8.87 4.06
C GLY A 84 10.84 10.17 4.32
N GLN A 85 10.58 10.97 3.29
CA GLN A 85 9.96 12.28 3.46
C GLN A 85 8.45 12.26 3.25
N TRP A 86 7.92 11.23 2.58
CA TRP A 86 6.51 11.13 2.24
C TRP A 86 5.93 9.77 2.60
N ILE A 87 4.71 9.79 3.13
CA ILE A 87 3.85 8.61 3.19
C ILE A 87 2.83 8.72 2.07
N TYR A 88 2.83 7.74 1.17
CA TYR A 88 1.76 7.53 0.21
C TYR A 88 0.73 6.59 0.86
N PHE A 89 -0.53 6.81 0.58
CA PHE A 89 -1.61 6.03 1.15
C PHE A 89 -2.84 6.06 0.24
N VAL A 90 -3.79 5.19 0.51
CA VAL A 90 -5.04 5.08 -0.22
C VAL A 90 -6.17 5.63 0.62
N SER A 91 -7.06 6.42 0.01
CA SER A 91 -8.23 6.97 0.68
C SER A 91 -9.33 7.33 -0.30
N ASP A 92 -10.58 7.21 0.16
CA ASP A 92 -11.80 7.72 -0.47
C ASP A 92 -12.20 9.11 0.04
N MET A 93 -11.26 9.83 0.68
CA MET A 93 -11.56 11.15 1.24
C MET A 93 -11.95 12.16 0.17
N PRO A 94 -12.77 13.17 0.52
CA PRO A 94 -13.23 14.19 -0.42
C PRO A 94 -12.09 14.92 -1.12
N GLY A 95 -12.29 15.18 -2.42
CA GLY A 95 -11.30 15.85 -3.28
C GLY A 95 -10.47 14.87 -4.12
N GLY A 96 -10.81 13.57 -4.09
CA GLY A 96 -10.26 12.55 -4.98
C GLY A 96 -10.79 12.64 -6.41
N MET A 97 -10.32 11.74 -7.26
CA MET A 97 -10.70 11.63 -8.68
C MET A 97 -11.69 10.50 -8.92
N GLY A 98 -11.64 9.45 -8.07
CA GLY A 98 -12.40 8.24 -8.26
C GLY A 98 -13.01 7.68 -6.97
N GLY A 99 -12.95 6.38 -6.84
CA GLY A 99 -13.34 5.66 -5.63
C GLY A 99 -12.26 5.78 -4.57
N LEU A 100 -11.27 4.88 -4.65
CA LEU A 100 -10.07 4.91 -3.82
C LEU A 100 -8.91 5.49 -4.63
N ASP A 101 -8.35 6.58 -4.16
CA ASP A 101 -7.22 7.26 -4.79
C ASP A 101 -5.93 7.08 -3.98
N ILE A 102 -4.79 7.18 -4.66
CA ILE A 102 -3.50 7.33 -4.00
C ILE A 102 -3.28 8.80 -3.66
N TRP A 103 -2.99 9.04 -2.39
CA TRP A 103 -2.65 10.32 -1.80
C TRP A 103 -1.24 10.27 -1.23
N ARG A 104 -0.66 11.42 -0.93
CA ARG A 104 0.59 11.50 -0.17
C ARG A 104 0.52 12.58 0.90
N ILE A 105 1.31 12.43 1.94
CA ILE A 105 1.45 13.42 3.01
C ILE A 105 2.92 13.54 3.41
N ALA A 106 3.40 14.77 3.55
CA ALA A 106 4.79 15.01 3.93
C ALA A 106 5.00 14.71 5.43
N LEU A 107 6.12 14.07 5.74
CA LEU A 107 6.67 13.99 7.09
C LEU A 107 7.61 15.17 7.32
N THR A 108 7.26 16.04 8.24
CA THR A 108 8.04 17.23 8.58
C THR A 108 8.53 17.18 10.02
N GLU A 109 9.49 18.02 10.38
CA GLU A 109 9.95 18.17 11.77
C GLU A 109 8.83 18.63 12.71
N HIS A 110 7.77 19.22 12.17
CA HIS A 110 6.62 19.72 12.92
C HIS A 110 5.41 18.76 12.90
N GLY A 111 5.56 17.57 12.34
CA GLY A 111 4.50 16.57 12.17
C GLY A 111 4.11 16.37 10.72
N LEU A 112 2.86 15.94 10.48
CA LEU A 112 2.34 15.71 9.14
C LEU A 112 2.00 17.03 8.43
N GLY A 113 2.31 17.10 7.14
CA GLY A 113 1.86 18.17 6.24
C GLY A 113 0.37 18.08 5.90
N GLY A 114 -0.03 18.74 4.81
CA GLY A 114 -1.34 18.53 4.19
C GLY A 114 -1.33 17.30 3.29
N ALA A 115 -2.46 16.57 3.24
CA ALA A 115 -2.61 15.48 2.28
C ALA A 115 -2.82 16.04 0.86
N GLU A 116 -2.13 15.44 -0.10
CA GLU A 116 -2.17 15.80 -1.52
C GLU A 116 -2.63 14.60 -2.36
N ASN A 117 -3.68 14.77 -3.15
CA ASN A 117 -4.07 13.77 -4.15
C ASN A 117 -3.01 13.68 -5.24
N MET A 118 -2.62 12.47 -5.64
CA MET A 118 -1.60 12.30 -6.68
C MET A 118 -2.06 12.73 -8.06
N GLY A 119 -3.37 12.79 -8.30
CA GLY A 119 -3.94 13.21 -9.58
C GLY A 119 -3.51 12.33 -10.76
N GLU A 120 -3.80 12.81 -11.98
CA GLU A 120 -3.30 12.16 -13.20
C GLU A 120 -1.76 12.30 -13.31
N PRO A 121 -1.09 11.28 -13.85
CA PRO A 121 -1.63 10.05 -14.44
C PRO A 121 -1.72 8.88 -13.45
N ILE A 122 -1.54 9.09 -12.14
CA ILE A 122 -1.56 8.01 -11.12
C ILE A 122 -3.01 7.59 -10.88
N ASN A 123 -3.87 8.54 -10.48
CA ASN A 123 -5.26 8.30 -10.15
C ASN A 123 -6.18 8.40 -11.36
N THR A 124 -7.26 7.63 -11.31
CA THR A 124 -8.31 7.54 -12.34
C THR A 124 -9.69 7.69 -11.70
N PRO A 125 -10.80 7.67 -12.46
CA PRO A 125 -12.13 7.53 -11.87
C PRO A 125 -12.43 6.18 -11.20
N GLY A 126 -11.53 5.19 -11.33
CA GLY A 126 -11.62 3.88 -10.67
C GLY A 126 -11.04 3.88 -9.27
N ASN A 127 -10.39 2.78 -8.92
CA ASN A 127 -9.71 2.58 -7.65
C ASN A 127 -8.21 2.35 -7.89
N GLU A 128 -7.37 3.05 -7.15
CA GLU A 128 -5.93 2.86 -7.09
C GLU A 128 -5.53 2.41 -5.70
N MET A 129 -4.88 1.24 -5.59
CA MET A 129 -4.61 0.58 -4.31
C MET A 129 -3.21 -0.02 -4.24
N PHE A 130 -2.79 -0.38 -3.03
CA PHE A 130 -1.55 -1.09 -2.74
C PHE A 130 -0.28 -0.42 -3.30
N PRO A 131 -0.06 0.88 -3.06
CA PRO A 131 1.18 1.52 -3.48
C PRO A 131 2.38 0.86 -2.78
N THR A 132 3.48 0.70 -3.52
CA THR A 132 4.74 0.15 -3.01
C THR A 132 5.91 0.79 -3.75
N PHE A 133 6.91 1.27 -3.02
CA PHE A 133 8.12 1.83 -3.61
C PHE A 133 9.26 0.83 -3.66
N ARG A 134 10.02 0.90 -4.75
CA ARG A 134 11.38 0.38 -4.78
C ARG A 134 12.37 1.46 -4.31
N PRO A 135 13.55 1.06 -3.80
CA PRO A 135 14.58 2.00 -3.37
C PRO A 135 15.06 2.98 -4.47
N ASN A 136 14.89 2.63 -5.74
CA ASN A 136 15.22 3.48 -6.89
C ASN A 136 14.15 4.54 -7.22
N GLY A 137 13.06 4.60 -6.46
CA GLY A 137 11.97 5.57 -6.65
C GLY A 137 10.83 5.10 -7.56
N GLU A 138 10.90 3.91 -8.11
CA GLU A 138 9.78 3.32 -8.85
C GLU A 138 8.61 3.06 -7.89
N LEU A 139 7.42 3.56 -8.24
CA LEU A 139 6.18 3.30 -7.55
C LEU A 139 5.40 2.21 -8.29
N TYR A 140 5.00 1.17 -7.57
CA TYR A 140 4.08 0.15 -8.06
C TYR A 140 2.75 0.29 -7.34
N PHE A 141 1.66 0.08 -8.05
CA PHE A 141 0.31 0.13 -7.50
C PHE A 141 -0.64 -0.72 -8.33
N SER A 142 -1.84 -0.98 -7.83
CA SER A 142 -2.87 -1.72 -8.54
C SER A 142 -4.05 -0.82 -8.84
N SER A 143 -4.64 -0.96 -10.02
CA SER A 143 -5.80 -0.16 -10.45
C SER A 143 -6.79 -0.96 -11.27
N ASP A 144 -8.06 -0.65 -11.10
CA ASP A 144 -9.17 -1.11 -11.97
C ASP A 144 -9.66 -0.02 -12.93
N GLY A 145 -9.14 1.21 -12.82
CA GLY A 145 -9.51 2.35 -13.65
C GLY A 145 -8.59 2.58 -14.85
N HIS A 146 -7.32 2.16 -14.79
CA HIS A 146 -6.41 2.18 -15.92
C HIS A 146 -6.72 1.06 -16.93
N PRO A 147 -6.41 1.25 -18.23
CA PRO A 147 -6.53 0.17 -19.21
C PRO A 147 -5.72 -1.06 -18.81
N GLY A 148 -6.42 -2.15 -18.54
CA GLY A 148 -5.87 -3.38 -17.98
C GLY A 148 -6.33 -4.64 -18.69
N MET A 149 -6.11 -5.79 -18.05
CA MET A 149 -6.42 -7.13 -18.55
C MET A 149 -7.54 -7.80 -17.73
N GLY A 150 -7.69 -7.41 -16.47
CA GLY A 150 -8.61 -8.00 -15.51
C GLY A 150 -9.40 -6.98 -14.73
N GLY A 151 -9.61 -7.27 -13.45
CA GLY A 151 -10.14 -6.32 -12.48
C GLY A 151 -9.04 -5.38 -12.03
N LEU A 152 -8.39 -5.66 -10.90
CA LEU A 152 -7.16 -4.96 -10.51
C LEU A 152 -5.98 -5.45 -11.32
N ASP A 153 -5.27 -4.55 -11.94
CA ASP A 153 -4.01 -4.81 -12.63
C ASP A 153 -2.87 -4.02 -11.97
N ILE A 154 -1.65 -4.55 -12.01
CA ILE A 154 -0.45 -3.90 -11.46
C ILE A 154 0.17 -2.98 -12.48
N PHE A 155 0.45 -1.76 -12.04
CA PHE A 155 1.09 -0.69 -12.82
C PHE A 155 2.40 -0.26 -12.16
N LYS A 156 3.30 0.25 -12.97
CA LYS A 156 4.53 0.92 -12.54
C LYS A 156 4.45 2.39 -12.90
N ALA A 157 4.79 3.24 -11.97
CA ALA A 157 4.91 4.68 -12.19
C ALA A 157 6.34 5.15 -11.96
N LEU A 158 6.79 6.06 -12.82
CA LEU A 158 8.10 6.70 -12.76
C LEU A 158 7.94 8.21 -12.72
N CYS A 159 8.63 8.84 -11.77
CA CYS A 159 8.74 10.29 -11.68
C CYS A 159 10.05 10.75 -12.33
N ASP A 160 9.99 11.62 -13.31
CA ASP A 160 11.19 12.18 -13.92
C ASP A 160 11.78 13.34 -13.08
N SER A 161 12.92 13.86 -13.50
CA SER A 161 13.62 14.96 -12.83
C SER A 161 12.83 16.28 -12.80
N THR A 162 11.76 16.40 -13.55
CA THR A 162 10.86 17.57 -13.55
C THR A 162 9.65 17.40 -12.64
N GLY A 163 9.51 16.22 -11.99
CA GLY A 163 8.39 15.88 -11.13
C GLY A 163 7.18 15.32 -11.89
N LYS A 164 7.34 15.01 -13.18
CA LYS A 164 6.26 14.45 -13.99
C LYS A 164 6.24 12.93 -13.89
N TRP A 165 5.07 12.40 -13.56
CA TRP A 165 4.81 10.96 -13.51
C TRP A 165 4.41 10.41 -14.88
N THR A 166 4.85 9.16 -15.13
CA THR A 166 4.38 8.31 -16.23
C THR A 166 3.97 6.97 -15.68
N VAL A 167 2.93 6.35 -16.24
CA VAL A 167 2.36 5.08 -15.78
C VAL A 167 2.42 4.05 -16.90
N GLU A 168 2.83 2.83 -16.55
CA GLU A 168 2.96 1.69 -17.45
C GLU A 168 2.29 0.46 -16.83
N ASN A 169 1.41 -0.22 -17.61
CA ASN A 169 0.85 -1.53 -17.23
C ASN A 169 1.93 -2.61 -17.34
N LEU A 170 2.11 -3.43 -16.31
CA LEU A 170 3.12 -4.51 -16.32
C LEU A 170 2.79 -5.65 -17.28
N LYS A 171 1.55 -5.76 -17.73
CA LYS A 171 1.07 -6.75 -18.70
C LYS A 171 1.30 -8.19 -18.23
N TYR A 172 0.97 -9.14 -19.12
CA TYR A 172 1.29 -10.55 -18.89
C TYR A 172 2.82 -10.75 -18.87
N PRO A 173 3.37 -11.59 -17.96
CA PRO A 173 2.68 -12.52 -17.08
C PRO A 173 2.32 -11.94 -15.70
N MET A 174 2.64 -10.69 -15.39
CA MET A 174 2.35 -10.08 -14.10
C MET A 174 0.84 -9.89 -13.92
N ASN A 175 0.18 -9.32 -14.91
CA ASN A 175 -1.26 -9.13 -14.93
C ASN A 175 -1.98 -10.27 -15.68
N SER A 176 -3.23 -10.52 -15.32
CA SER A 176 -4.07 -11.60 -15.84
C SER A 176 -5.52 -11.10 -16.07
N ASN A 177 -6.43 -12.01 -16.32
CA ASN A 177 -7.86 -11.72 -16.38
C ASN A 177 -8.55 -11.71 -15.00
N GLY A 178 -7.82 -11.97 -13.91
CA GLY A 178 -8.28 -11.85 -12.53
C GLY A 178 -7.85 -10.52 -11.92
N ASP A 179 -7.92 -10.44 -10.59
CA ASP A 179 -7.32 -9.36 -9.83
C ASP A 179 -5.85 -9.67 -9.56
N ASP A 180 -4.98 -8.72 -9.83
CA ASP A 180 -3.54 -8.81 -9.58
C ASP A 180 -3.11 -7.59 -8.76
N PHE A 181 -2.60 -7.79 -7.54
CA PHE A 181 -2.39 -6.68 -6.61
C PHE A 181 -1.33 -6.94 -5.54
N GLY A 182 -0.97 -5.88 -4.80
CA GLY A 182 -0.14 -5.97 -3.62
C GLY A 182 1.29 -6.42 -3.92
N MET A 183 1.89 -5.93 -5.02
CA MET A 183 3.25 -6.28 -5.42
C MET A 183 4.26 -5.80 -4.39
N THR A 184 5.19 -6.67 -4.02
CA THR A 184 6.29 -6.38 -3.11
C THR A 184 7.59 -6.98 -3.64
N PHE A 185 8.74 -6.43 -3.21
CA PHE A 185 10.05 -6.84 -3.68
C PHE A 185 10.95 -7.32 -2.53
N GLU A 186 11.83 -8.26 -2.81
CA GLU A 186 12.87 -8.67 -1.89
C GLU A 186 14.07 -7.68 -1.95
N GLY A 187 13.99 -6.61 -1.17
CA GLY A 187 15.03 -5.60 -1.12
C GLY A 187 15.33 -4.99 -2.49
N LEU A 188 16.59 -5.07 -2.94
CA LEU A 188 17.05 -4.55 -4.23
C LEU A 188 16.92 -5.56 -5.39
N HIS A 189 16.49 -6.79 -5.10
CA HIS A 189 16.38 -7.83 -6.13
C HIS A 189 15.18 -7.60 -7.05
N ASN A 190 15.31 -8.06 -8.30
CA ASN A 190 14.20 -8.06 -9.28
C ASN A 190 13.30 -9.29 -9.08
N ARG A 191 12.97 -9.61 -7.85
CA ARG A 191 12.07 -10.70 -7.48
C ARG A 191 11.24 -10.30 -6.28
N GLY A 192 10.11 -10.94 -6.13
CA GLY A 192 9.19 -10.63 -5.05
C GLY A 192 7.91 -11.43 -5.12
N TYR A 193 6.85 -10.85 -4.60
CA TYR A 193 5.56 -11.50 -4.47
C TYR A 193 4.43 -10.54 -4.82
N PHE A 194 3.31 -11.08 -5.26
CA PHE A 194 2.06 -10.35 -5.45
C PHE A 194 0.87 -11.29 -5.20
N SER A 195 -0.29 -10.71 -4.95
CA SER A 195 -1.54 -11.44 -4.81
C SER A 195 -2.29 -11.50 -6.13
N THR A 196 -2.96 -12.62 -6.40
CA THR A 196 -3.74 -12.79 -7.62
C THR A 196 -4.91 -13.75 -7.43
N SER A 197 -6.05 -13.45 -8.06
CA SER A 197 -7.21 -14.36 -8.14
C SER A 197 -7.22 -15.23 -9.41
N ARG A 198 -6.15 -15.16 -10.22
CA ARG A 198 -6.05 -15.90 -11.48
C ARG A 198 -6.23 -17.40 -11.31
N GLY A 199 -7.05 -17.99 -12.18
CA GLY A 199 -7.19 -19.45 -12.27
C GLY A 199 -7.97 -20.09 -11.13
N ASP A 200 -8.48 -19.34 -10.16
CA ASP A 200 -9.35 -19.87 -9.11
C ASP A 200 -10.81 -19.53 -9.38
N ALA A 201 -11.59 -20.55 -9.74
CA ALA A 201 -13.03 -20.40 -10.01
C ALA A 201 -13.86 -20.00 -8.76
N ARG A 202 -13.27 -20.09 -7.56
CA ARG A 202 -13.90 -19.69 -6.30
C ARG A 202 -13.64 -18.22 -5.97
N GLY A 203 -12.73 -17.54 -6.71
CA GLY A 203 -12.35 -16.14 -6.48
C GLY A 203 -11.46 -15.96 -5.26
N TRP A 204 -10.69 -16.97 -4.86
CA TRP A 204 -9.74 -16.85 -3.77
C TRP A 204 -8.41 -16.31 -4.28
N ASP A 205 -7.81 -15.44 -3.48
CA ASP A 205 -6.50 -14.88 -3.77
C ASP A 205 -5.37 -15.84 -3.39
N HIS A 206 -4.35 -15.85 -4.21
CA HIS A 206 -3.14 -16.63 -4.02
C HIS A 206 -1.92 -15.71 -4.06
N ILE A 207 -0.89 -16.03 -3.27
CA ILE A 207 0.39 -15.35 -3.34
C ILE A 207 1.25 -16.05 -4.38
N MET A 208 1.70 -15.29 -5.39
CA MET A 208 2.65 -15.76 -6.40
C MET A 208 3.99 -15.06 -6.23
N SER A 209 5.06 -15.79 -6.52
CA SER A 209 6.40 -15.22 -6.64
C SER A 209 6.73 -14.89 -8.08
N PHE A 210 7.53 -13.85 -8.28
CA PHE A 210 8.08 -13.50 -9.59
C PHE A 210 9.59 -13.29 -9.51
N GLU A 211 10.27 -13.44 -10.64
CA GLU A 211 11.68 -13.12 -10.85
C GLU A 211 11.83 -12.58 -12.27
N CYS A 212 12.43 -11.37 -12.42
CA CYS A 212 12.65 -10.67 -13.68
C CYS A 212 14.13 -10.68 -14.07
#